data_f54a02e599c44bdc89212913c584cb22
#
_entry.id   f54a02e599c44bdc89212913c584cb22
#
_cell.length_a   1.000
_cell.length_b   1.000
_cell.length_c   1.000
_cell.angle_alpha   90.00
_cell.angle_beta   90.00
_cell.angle_gamma   90.00
#
_symmetry.space_group_name_H-M   'P 1'
#
loop_
_entity.id
_entity.type
_entity.pdbx_description
1 polymer ?
#
loop_
_entity_poly.entity_id
_entity_poly.type
_entity_poly.pdbx_seq_one_letter_code
_entity_poly.pdbx_strand_id
1 'polypeptide(L)'
;PYSLAGRLYDMSEIMMLIYINPEAANTLLRKCTDFIIRYCMALKATGVNGVVMAEPAAGLLSNEDCLQYSSVFVKEIVEKVQDDHFTVVLHNCGNTGNCTQAMVYTGAAAYHFGNKIEMEEALKEVPVHALAMGNLDPVSLFKMSSPEEMRQATLQLLEATSAHPNFVLSSGCDVPPYTPLANIDAFYAALEEFNAMRN
;
A
#
# COMPACT_ATOMS: atom_id res chain seq x y z
N PRO A 1 -2.95 -10.57 -6.08
CA PRO A 1 -3.13 -11.53 -7.19
C PRO A 1 -2.35 -11.17 -8.43
N TYR A 2 -2.45 -9.91 -8.92
CA TYR A 2 -1.79 -9.47 -10.14
C TYR A 2 -0.26 -9.47 -10.02
N SER A 3 0.28 -8.96 -8.92
CA SER A 3 1.73 -9.01 -8.67
C SER A 3 2.26 -10.44 -8.54
N LEU A 4 1.49 -11.35 -7.94
CA LEU A 4 1.86 -12.76 -7.89
C LEU A 4 1.82 -13.40 -9.28
N ALA A 5 0.79 -13.12 -10.09
CA ALA A 5 0.71 -13.60 -11.46
C ALA A 5 1.91 -13.10 -12.31
N GLY A 6 2.29 -11.84 -12.17
CA GLY A 6 3.49 -11.29 -12.83
C GLY A 6 4.80 -11.94 -12.38
N ARG A 7 4.88 -12.38 -11.12
CA ARG A 7 6.04 -13.15 -10.64
C ARG A 7 6.11 -14.58 -11.22
N LEU A 8 4.95 -15.19 -11.46
CA LEU A 8 4.87 -16.57 -11.99
C LEU A 8 5.00 -16.64 -13.51
N TYR A 9 4.45 -15.64 -14.22
CA TYR A 9 4.34 -15.67 -15.68
C TYR A 9 5.27 -14.68 -16.39
N ASP A 10 6.00 -13.85 -15.68
CA ASP A 10 6.73 -12.67 -16.07
C ASP A 10 5.83 -11.40 -16.10
N MET A 11 6.44 -10.28 -15.71
CA MET A 11 5.71 -9.01 -15.56
C MET A 11 5.27 -8.43 -16.92
N SER A 12 6.14 -8.49 -17.92
CA SER A 12 5.80 -7.99 -19.26
C SER A 12 4.78 -8.89 -19.92
N GLU A 13 4.90 -10.19 -19.71
CA GLU A 13 4.00 -11.17 -20.30
C GLU A 13 2.57 -11.06 -19.73
N ILE A 14 2.41 -10.87 -18.41
CA ILE A 14 1.07 -10.69 -17.82
C ILE A 14 0.41 -9.37 -18.28
N MET A 15 1.21 -8.30 -18.46
CA MET A 15 0.71 -7.02 -18.98
C MET A 15 0.22 -7.14 -20.41
N MET A 16 0.80 -8.01 -21.23
CA MET A 16 0.32 -8.32 -22.57
C MET A 16 -0.87 -9.29 -22.55
N LEU A 17 -0.83 -10.28 -21.65
CA LEU A 17 -1.82 -11.36 -21.58
C LEU A 17 -3.23 -10.83 -21.32
N ILE A 18 -3.38 -9.79 -20.49
CA ILE A 18 -4.69 -9.20 -20.20
C ILE A 18 -5.40 -8.65 -21.44
N TYR A 19 -4.66 -8.32 -22.52
CA TYR A 19 -5.20 -7.85 -23.79
C TYR A 19 -5.27 -8.95 -24.85
N ILE A 20 -4.27 -9.83 -24.90
CA ILE A 20 -4.16 -10.88 -25.94
C ILE A 20 -5.09 -12.06 -25.62
N ASN A 21 -5.18 -12.45 -24.36
CA ASN A 21 -6.02 -13.56 -23.90
C ASN A 21 -6.54 -13.30 -22.47
N PRO A 22 -7.57 -12.44 -22.34
CA PRO A 22 -8.15 -12.09 -21.03
C PRO A 22 -8.67 -13.31 -20.23
N GLU A 23 -9.13 -14.35 -20.92
CA GLU A 23 -9.62 -15.57 -20.26
C GLU A 23 -8.49 -16.33 -19.56
N ALA A 24 -7.35 -16.49 -20.24
CA ALA A 24 -6.16 -17.09 -19.63
C ALA A 24 -5.62 -16.24 -18.47
N ALA A 25 -5.59 -14.91 -18.64
CA ALA A 25 -5.22 -13.99 -17.56
C ALA A 25 -6.11 -14.17 -16.33
N ASN A 26 -7.44 -14.16 -16.51
CA ASN A 26 -8.40 -14.37 -15.43
C ASN A 26 -8.24 -15.75 -14.76
N THR A 27 -7.94 -16.79 -15.53
CA THR A 27 -7.67 -18.13 -14.98
C THR A 27 -6.45 -18.13 -14.07
N LEU A 28 -5.36 -17.46 -14.49
CA LEU A 28 -4.15 -17.33 -13.67
C LEU A 28 -4.41 -16.50 -12.41
N LEU A 29 -5.09 -15.35 -12.56
CA LEU A 29 -5.45 -14.48 -11.44
C LEU A 29 -6.35 -15.18 -10.42
N ARG A 30 -7.30 -15.99 -10.88
CA ARG A 30 -8.15 -16.80 -10.01
C ARG A 30 -7.33 -17.80 -9.16
N LYS A 31 -6.37 -18.50 -9.79
CA LYS A 31 -5.47 -19.42 -9.07
C LYS A 31 -4.60 -18.69 -8.03
N CYS A 32 -4.08 -17.52 -8.39
CA CYS A 32 -3.33 -16.67 -7.45
C CYS A 32 -4.20 -16.22 -6.27
N THR A 33 -5.43 -15.81 -6.54
CA THR A 33 -6.41 -15.39 -5.52
C THR A 33 -6.71 -16.52 -4.54
N ASP A 34 -7.03 -17.71 -5.04
CA ASP A 34 -7.31 -18.89 -4.21
C ASP A 34 -6.12 -19.28 -3.33
N PHE A 35 -4.90 -19.13 -3.86
CA PHE A 35 -3.69 -19.35 -3.08
C PHE A 35 -3.55 -18.31 -1.96
N ILE A 36 -3.70 -17.01 -2.29
CA ILE A 36 -3.54 -15.92 -1.31
C ILE A 36 -4.59 -16.02 -0.20
N ILE A 37 -5.83 -16.35 -0.53
CA ILE A 37 -6.88 -16.59 0.48
C ILE A 37 -6.45 -17.67 1.48
N ARG A 38 -6.01 -18.83 0.98
CA ARG A 38 -5.54 -19.92 1.85
C ARG A 38 -4.33 -19.51 2.67
N TYR A 39 -3.41 -18.74 2.09
CA TYR A 39 -2.23 -18.25 2.79
C TYR A 39 -2.60 -17.26 3.91
N CYS A 40 -3.48 -16.29 3.61
CA CYS A 40 -3.98 -15.36 4.63
C CYS A 40 -4.74 -16.08 5.75
N MET A 41 -5.55 -17.08 5.42
CA MET A 41 -6.26 -17.88 6.44
C MET A 41 -5.30 -18.68 7.32
N ALA A 42 -4.21 -19.20 6.75
CA ALA A 42 -3.17 -19.87 7.52
C ALA A 42 -2.43 -18.91 8.45
N LEU A 43 -2.11 -17.70 7.97
CA LEU A 43 -1.54 -16.64 8.82
C LEU A 43 -2.50 -16.24 9.95
N LYS A 44 -3.78 -16.03 9.64
CA LYS A 44 -4.82 -15.72 10.63
C LYS A 44 -4.91 -16.78 11.72
N ALA A 45 -4.81 -18.05 11.36
CA ALA A 45 -4.82 -19.18 12.31
C ALA A 45 -3.62 -19.19 13.26
N THR A 46 -2.52 -18.45 12.96
CA THR A 46 -1.39 -18.30 13.90
C THR A 46 -1.62 -17.26 14.98
N GLY A 47 -2.73 -16.51 14.92
CA GLY A 47 -3.08 -15.46 15.88
C GLY A 47 -2.52 -14.07 15.55
N VAL A 48 -1.96 -13.84 14.34
CA VAL A 48 -1.57 -12.48 13.91
C VAL A 48 -2.80 -11.63 13.60
N ASN A 49 -2.70 -10.32 13.80
CA ASN A 49 -3.84 -9.40 13.71
C ASN A 49 -4.08 -8.85 12.29
N GLY A 50 -3.25 -9.21 11.33
CA GLY A 50 -3.42 -8.74 9.95
C GLY A 50 -2.26 -9.05 9.05
N VAL A 51 -2.39 -8.61 7.81
CA VAL A 51 -1.38 -8.76 6.76
C VAL A 51 -1.23 -7.47 5.97
N VAL A 52 -0.02 -7.21 5.48
CA VAL A 52 0.23 -6.24 4.41
C VAL A 52 0.25 -7.02 3.10
N MET A 53 -0.72 -6.74 2.24
CA MET A 53 -0.84 -7.34 0.90
C MET A 53 -0.27 -6.39 -0.13
N ALA A 54 0.86 -6.76 -0.74
CA ALA A 54 1.54 -5.92 -1.72
C ALA A 54 1.10 -6.23 -3.16
N GLU A 55 0.58 -5.22 -3.84
CA GLU A 55 0.16 -5.25 -5.25
C GLU A 55 0.85 -4.15 -6.11
N PRO A 56 2.20 -4.02 -6.04
CA PRO A 56 2.89 -2.92 -6.72
C PRO A 56 2.73 -2.95 -8.25
N ALA A 57 2.62 -4.13 -8.85
CA ALA A 57 2.46 -4.29 -10.29
C ALA A 57 1.11 -3.75 -10.79
N ALA A 58 0.07 -3.78 -9.97
CA ALA A 58 -1.23 -3.22 -10.33
C ALA A 58 -1.19 -1.69 -10.51
N GLY A 59 -0.25 -1.02 -9.85
CA GLY A 59 -0.04 0.43 -10.03
C GLY A 59 0.54 0.84 -11.38
N LEU A 60 0.99 -0.12 -12.19
CA LEU A 60 1.46 0.10 -13.56
C LEU A 60 0.31 0.07 -14.59
N LEU A 61 -0.87 -0.36 -14.17
CA LEU A 61 -2.06 -0.46 -15.01
C LEU A 61 -2.82 0.87 -15.07
N SER A 62 -3.70 1.00 -16.06
CA SER A 62 -4.74 2.02 -16.02
C SER A 62 -5.67 1.79 -14.82
N ASN A 63 -6.44 2.80 -14.42
CA ASN A 63 -7.42 2.61 -13.33
C ASN A 63 -8.44 1.51 -13.67
N GLU A 64 -8.89 1.45 -14.93
CA GLU A 64 -9.84 0.43 -15.41
C GLU A 64 -9.25 -0.97 -15.38
N ASP A 65 -8.02 -1.16 -15.88
CA ASP A 65 -7.34 -2.45 -15.84
C ASP A 65 -6.97 -2.85 -14.41
N CYS A 66 -6.55 -1.90 -13.58
CA CYS A 66 -6.31 -2.13 -12.16
C CYS A 66 -7.58 -2.63 -11.46
N LEU A 67 -8.72 -2.01 -11.74
CA LEU A 67 -10.01 -2.46 -11.21
C LEU A 67 -10.32 -3.90 -11.68
N GLN A 68 -10.20 -4.15 -12.99
CA GLN A 68 -10.62 -5.41 -13.60
C GLN A 68 -9.67 -6.58 -13.28
N TYR A 69 -8.35 -6.36 -13.28
CA TYR A 69 -7.36 -7.44 -13.19
C TYR A 69 -6.62 -7.52 -11.84
N SER A 70 -6.86 -6.57 -10.94
CA SER A 70 -6.33 -6.60 -9.58
C SER A 70 -7.41 -6.45 -8.53
N SER A 71 -8.14 -5.32 -8.53
CA SER A 71 -8.98 -4.92 -7.41
C SER A 71 -10.16 -5.85 -7.16
N VAL A 72 -10.81 -6.38 -8.20
CA VAL A 72 -11.91 -7.36 -8.05
C VAL A 72 -11.44 -8.64 -7.35
N PHE A 73 -10.22 -9.07 -7.61
CA PHE A 73 -9.61 -10.25 -6.98
C PHE A 73 -9.15 -9.96 -5.54
N VAL A 74 -8.56 -8.77 -5.31
CA VAL A 74 -8.19 -8.32 -3.97
C VAL A 74 -9.44 -8.17 -3.09
N LYS A 75 -10.53 -7.61 -3.63
CA LYS A 75 -11.82 -7.50 -2.93
C LYS A 75 -12.31 -8.85 -2.42
N GLU A 76 -12.27 -9.86 -3.26
CA GLU A 76 -12.67 -11.23 -2.86
C GLU A 76 -11.80 -11.76 -1.72
N ILE A 77 -10.49 -11.48 -1.73
CA ILE A 77 -9.60 -11.86 -0.62
C ILE A 77 -10.03 -11.12 0.64
N VAL A 78 -10.18 -9.80 0.57
CA VAL A 78 -10.58 -8.95 1.71
C VAL A 78 -11.89 -9.47 2.33
N GLU A 79 -12.92 -9.70 1.51
CA GLU A 79 -14.24 -10.18 1.96
C GLU A 79 -14.17 -11.56 2.66
N LYS A 80 -13.18 -12.40 2.32
CA LYS A 80 -13.03 -13.73 2.90
C LYS A 80 -12.16 -13.77 4.16
N VAL A 81 -11.20 -12.84 4.30
CA VAL A 81 -10.20 -12.96 5.36
C VAL A 81 -10.27 -11.86 6.41
N GLN A 82 -10.72 -10.64 6.02
CA GLN A 82 -10.79 -9.48 6.91
C GLN A 82 -12.00 -9.57 7.83
N ASP A 83 -11.80 -9.28 9.12
CA ASP A 83 -12.86 -9.13 10.12
C ASP A 83 -12.38 -8.22 11.26
N ASP A 84 -13.12 -8.17 12.36
CA ASP A 84 -12.81 -7.34 13.54
C ASP A 84 -11.46 -7.67 14.22
N HIS A 85 -10.87 -8.81 13.89
CA HIS A 85 -9.63 -9.31 14.50
C HIS A 85 -8.49 -9.51 13.50
N PHE A 86 -8.76 -9.34 12.21
CA PHE A 86 -7.76 -9.54 11.16
C PHE A 86 -7.88 -8.49 10.06
N THR A 87 -6.91 -7.60 10.02
CA THR A 87 -6.86 -6.45 9.11
C THR A 87 -6.08 -6.76 7.85
N VAL A 88 -6.61 -6.32 6.70
CA VAL A 88 -5.85 -6.28 5.44
C VAL A 88 -5.41 -4.84 5.19
N VAL A 89 -4.09 -4.64 5.07
CA VAL A 89 -3.48 -3.41 4.58
C VAL A 89 -3.09 -3.64 3.12
N LEU A 90 -3.73 -2.94 2.19
CA LEU A 90 -3.37 -3.04 0.77
C LEU A 90 -2.25 -2.05 0.45
N HIS A 91 -1.07 -2.56 0.09
CA HIS A 91 0.08 -1.75 -0.31
C HIS A 91 0.24 -1.71 -1.83
N ASN A 92 0.34 -0.50 -2.39
CA ASN A 92 0.68 -0.29 -3.80
C ASN A 92 1.64 0.88 -3.97
N CYS A 93 2.94 0.61 -3.98
CA CYS A 93 3.98 1.61 -4.24
C CYS A 93 4.16 1.95 -5.74
N GLY A 94 3.51 1.22 -6.63
CA GLY A 94 3.46 1.53 -8.06
C GLY A 94 2.41 2.58 -8.43
N ASN A 95 1.44 2.83 -7.55
CA ASN A 95 0.39 3.83 -7.78
C ASN A 95 0.99 5.25 -7.78
N THR A 96 0.74 5.99 -8.87
CA THR A 96 1.14 7.38 -9.05
C THR A 96 -0.03 8.36 -8.99
N GLY A 97 -1.17 7.94 -8.41
CA GLY A 97 -2.43 8.66 -8.32
C GLY A 97 -3.56 8.06 -9.17
N ASN A 98 -3.24 7.29 -10.19
CA ASN A 98 -4.23 6.79 -11.15
C ASN A 98 -5.07 5.60 -10.65
N CYS A 99 -4.62 4.89 -9.61
CA CYS A 99 -5.25 3.64 -9.14
C CYS A 99 -5.86 3.75 -7.74
N THR A 100 -5.94 4.94 -7.14
CA THR A 100 -6.43 5.11 -5.76
C THR A 100 -7.88 4.63 -5.63
N GLN A 101 -8.76 5.00 -6.55
CA GLN A 101 -10.16 4.54 -6.53
C GLN A 101 -10.29 3.02 -6.71
N ALA A 102 -9.46 2.43 -7.59
CA ALA A 102 -9.41 0.99 -7.75
C ALA A 102 -8.92 0.29 -6.47
N MET A 103 -7.96 0.87 -5.75
CA MET A 103 -7.54 0.37 -4.43
C MET A 103 -8.69 0.44 -3.42
N VAL A 104 -9.37 1.58 -3.31
CA VAL A 104 -10.49 1.80 -2.37
C VAL A 104 -11.65 0.84 -2.63
N TYR A 105 -11.93 0.50 -3.89
CA TYR A 105 -12.95 -0.48 -4.28
C TYR A 105 -12.76 -1.84 -3.58
N THR A 106 -11.54 -2.21 -3.20
CA THR A 106 -11.25 -3.50 -2.57
C THR A 106 -11.86 -3.67 -1.18
N GLY A 107 -12.17 -2.58 -0.48
CA GLY A 107 -12.70 -2.60 0.88
C GLY A 107 -11.69 -3.01 1.95
N ALA A 108 -10.38 -2.91 1.67
CA ALA A 108 -9.36 -3.12 2.68
C ALA A 108 -9.49 -2.08 3.82
N ALA A 109 -9.16 -2.46 5.04
CA ALA A 109 -9.24 -1.56 6.20
C ALA A 109 -8.20 -0.44 6.16
N ALA A 110 -7.09 -0.66 5.46
CA ALA A 110 -6.03 0.33 5.28
C ALA A 110 -5.41 0.26 3.88
N TYR A 111 -4.98 1.41 3.40
CA TYR A 111 -4.28 1.58 2.12
C TYR A 111 -2.92 2.20 2.37
N HIS A 112 -1.86 1.51 1.98
CA HIS A 112 -0.49 1.98 2.13
C HIS A 112 0.05 2.44 0.78
N PHE A 113 0.41 3.72 0.70
CA PHE A 113 0.82 4.39 -0.53
C PHE A 113 2.34 4.55 -0.62
N GLY A 114 2.86 4.40 -1.83
CA GLY A 114 4.25 4.71 -2.13
C GLY A 114 4.52 6.21 -2.22
N ASN A 115 5.79 6.57 -2.23
CA ASN A 115 6.26 7.97 -2.26
C ASN A 115 6.05 8.71 -3.60
N LYS A 116 5.41 8.06 -4.58
CA LYS A 116 5.13 8.66 -5.90
C LYS A 116 3.77 9.36 -5.99
N ILE A 117 2.95 9.26 -4.96
CA ILE A 117 1.64 9.90 -4.88
C ILE A 117 1.68 11.01 -3.83
N GLU A 118 0.97 12.10 -4.10
CA GLU A 118 0.73 13.13 -3.10
C GLU A 118 -0.33 12.64 -2.10
N MET A 119 0.02 12.57 -0.81
CA MET A 119 -0.88 12.01 0.21
C MET A 119 -2.16 12.80 0.37
N GLU A 120 -2.12 14.14 0.23
CA GLU A 120 -3.32 14.97 0.29
C GLU A 120 -4.33 14.61 -0.81
N GLU A 121 -3.86 14.25 -2.01
CA GLU A 121 -4.73 13.79 -3.09
C GLU A 121 -5.31 12.39 -2.81
N ALA A 122 -4.47 11.47 -2.33
CA ALA A 122 -4.93 10.14 -1.94
C ALA A 122 -5.98 10.21 -0.82
N LEU A 123 -5.79 11.07 0.16
CA LEU A 123 -6.69 11.25 1.30
C LEU A 123 -8.07 11.82 0.92
N LYS A 124 -8.19 12.53 -0.20
CA LYS A 124 -9.49 12.96 -0.73
C LYS A 124 -10.34 11.80 -1.27
N GLU A 125 -9.68 10.72 -1.70
CA GLU A 125 -10.33 9.55 -2.29
C GLU A 125 -10.55 8.43 -1.27
N VAL A 126 -9.70 8.33 -0.23
CA VAL A 126 -9.82 7.30 0.81
C VAL A 126 -10.92 7.69 1.81
N PRO A 127 -11.95 6.85 2.01
CA PRO A 127 -13.02 7.17 2.95
C PRO A 127 -12.51 7.22 4.39
N VAL A 128 -13.07 8.11 5.21
CA VAL A 128 -12.61 8.39 6.58
C VAL A 128 -12.60 7.18 7.53
N HIS A 129 -13.37 6.13 7.21
CA HIS A 129 -13.40 4.90 7.99
C HIS A 129 -12.28 3.91 7.64
N ALA A 130 -11.51 4.17 6.58
CA ALA A 130 -10.34 3.38 6.21
C ALA A 130 -9.07 4.20 6.43
N LEU A 131 -7.99 3.55 6.84
CA LEU A 131 -6.72 4.23 7.07
C LEU A 131 -5.98 4.48 5.74
N ALA A 132 -5.40 5.67 5.60
CA ALA A 132 -4.45 5.98 4.53
C ALA A 132 -3.06 6.14 5.14
N MET A 133 -2.12 5.28 4.74
CA MET A 133 -0.78 5.18 5.32
C MET A 133 0.28 5.59 4.30
N GLY A 134 1.29 6.27 4.74
CA GLY A 134 2.42 6.63 3.86
C GLY A 134 3.12 7.91 4.31
N ASN A 135 3.97 8.54 3.49
CA ASN A 135 4.58 7.91 2.31
C ASN A 135 5.98 8.49 2.04
N LEU A 136 6.74 8.75 3.13
CA LEU A 136 8.10 9.29 2.99
C LEU A 136 8.99 8.35 2.16
N ASP A 137 9.81 8.94 1.27
CA ASP A 137 10.67 8.17 0.37
C ASP A 137 11.68 7.33 1.16
N PRO A 138 11.63 6.00 1.02
CA PRO A 138 12.52 5.12 1.79
C PRO A 138 13.99 5.22 1.37
N VAL A 139 14.28 5.65 0.15
CA VAL A 139 15.65 5.78 -0.34
C VAL A 139 16.20 7.18 -0.10
N SER A 140 15.56 8.19 -0.66
CA SER A 140 16.07 9.55 -0.60
C SER A 140 16.04 10.13 0.82
N LEU A 141 15.00 9.82 1.61
CA LEU A 141 14.86 10.33 2.97
C LEU A 141 15.42 9.37 4.01
N PHE A 142 14.93 8.13 4.10
CA PHE A 142 15.39 7.23 5.15
C PHE A 142 16.86 6.87 5.00
N LYS A 143 17.34 6.54 3.80
CA LYS A 143 18.70 6.03 3.60
C LYS A 143 19.72 7.12 3.32
N MET A 144 19.40 8.14 2.52
CA MET A 144 20.36 9.03 1.93
C MET A 144 20.41 10.44 2.54
N SER A 145 19.36 10.86 3.25
CA SER A 145 19.28 12.18 3.84
C SER A 145 20.06 12.28 5.18
N SER A 146 20.20 13.49 5.67
CA SER A 146 20.58 13.79 7.04
C SER A 146 19.37 13.64 8.00
N PRO A 147 19.61 13.45 9.31
CA PRO A 147 18.53 13.45 10.30
C PRO A 147 17.67 14.72 10.30
N GLU A 148 18.27 15.90 10.01
CA GLU A 148 17.54 17.15 9.95
C GLU A 148 16.62 17.22 8.72
N GLU A 149 17.08 16.77 7.55
CA GLU A 149 16.24 16.67 6.35
C GLU A 149 15.10 15.68 6.54
N MET A 150 15.35 14.54 7.18
CA MET A 150 14.30 13.56 7.56
C MET A 150 13.27 14.20 8.48
N ARG A 151 13.71 14.89 9.54
CA ARG A 151 12.83 15.59 10.47
C ARG A 151 11.94 16.60 9.75
N GLN A 152 12.53 17.45 8.90
CA GLN A 152 11.80 18.48 8.15
C GLN A 152 10.77 17.87 7.20
N ALA A 153 11.14 16.85 6.44
CA ALA A 153 10.22 16.16 5.52
C ALA A 153 9.07 15.48 6.28
N THR A 154 9.35 14.91 7.44
CA THR A 154 8.33 14.29 8.30
C THR A 154 7.33 15.32 8.81
N LEU A 155 7.80 16.46 9.33
CA LEU A 155 6.92 17.53 9.79
C LEU A 155 6.08 18.13 8.66
N GLN A 156 6.66 18.31 7.47
CA GLN A 156 5.93 18.80 6.29
C GLN A 156 4.79 17.86 5.90
N LEU A 157 5.04 16.54 5.87
CA LEU A 157 4.00 15.57 5.56
C LEU A 157 2.89 15.56 6.62
N LEU A 158 3.26 15.59 7.91
CA LEU A 158 2.31 15.64 9.03
C LEU A 158 1.43 16.89 8.99
N GLU A 159 2.01 18.05 8.67
CA GLU A 159 1.27 19.31 8.54
C GLU A 159 0.30 19.25 7.35
N ALA A 160 0.76 18.82 6.18
CA ALA A 160 -0.05 18.70 4.97
C ALA A 160 -1.25 17.75 5.17
N THR A 161 -1.07 16.67 5.94
CA THR A 161 -2.12 15.68 6.20
C THR A 161 -2.92 15.90 7.47
N SER A 162 -2.64 16.96 8.21
CA SER A 162 -3.15 17.22 9.56
C SER A 162 -4.68 17.34 9.68
N ALA A 163 -5.37 17.66 8.59
CA ALA A 163 -6.83 17.75 8.52
C ALA A 163 -7.51 16.37 8.37
N HIS A 164 -6.76 15.31 8.13
CA HIS A 164 -7.28 13.98 7.85
C HIS A 164 -7.07 13.02 9.03
N PRO A 165 -8.12 12.70 9.81
CA PRO A 165 -8.00 11.89 11.03
C PRO A 165 -7.66 10.42 10.77
N ASN A 166 -7.80 9.97 9.53
CA ASN A 166 -7.50 8.61 9.08
C ASN A 166 -6.10 8.46 8.45
N PHE A 167 -5.26 9.50 8.56
CA PHE A 167 -3.87 9.41 8.10
C PHE A 167 -2.99 8.70 9.11
N VAL A 168 -2.10 7.83 8.62
CA VAL A 168 -1.06 7.16 9.40
C VAL A 168 0.30 7.40 8.75
N LEU A 169 1.18 8.08 9.47
CA LEU A 169 2.55 8.33 9.02
C LEU A 169 3.32 7.02 8.81
N SER A 170 3.95 6.87 7.64
CA SER A 170 4.77 5.70 7.30
C SER A 170 5.84 6.06 6.25
N SER A 171 6.81 5.16 6.06
CA SER A 171 7.62 5.13 4.84
C SER A 171 6.74 4.76 3.64
N GLY A 172 7.11 5.17 2.43
CA GLY A 172 6.35 4.83 1.21
C GLY A 172 6.54 3.39 0.71
N CYS A 173 7.51 2.68 1.25
CA CYS A 173 7.80 1.27 0.94
C CYS A 173 8.77 0.71 2.01
N ASP A 174 9.29 -0.50 1.81
CA ASP A 174 10.32 -1.09 2.66
C ASP A 174 11.51 -0.15 2.81
N VAL A 175 11.94 0.06 4.05
CA VAL A 175 13.14 0.84 4.36
C VAL A 175 14.37 0.01 3.97
N PRO A 176 15.29 0.55 3.14
CA PRO A 176 16.44 -0.21 2.65
C PRO A 176 17.36 -0.67 3.78
N PRO A 177 18.04 -1.82 3.62
CA PRO A 177 19.06 -2.24 4.57
C PRO A 177 20.19 -1.20 4.69
N TYR A 178 20.80 -1.14 5.88
CA TYR A 178 21.83 -0.15 6.23
C TYR A 178 21.34 1.31 6.21
N THR A 179 20.06 1.56 6.39
CA THR A 179 19.54 2.90 6.69
C THR A 179 20.13 3.36 8.02
N PRO A 180 20.64 4.61 8.12
CA PRO A 180 21.16 5.14 9.38
C PRO A 180 20.07 5.18 10.46
N LEU A 181 20.34 4.61 11.63
CA LEU A 181 19.38 4.63 12.75
C LEU A 181 19.01 6.06 13.14
N ALA A 182 19.95 7.01 13.03
CA ALA A 182 19.70 8.41 13.32
C ALA A 182 18.57 9.02 12.43
N ASN A 183 18.40 8.54 11.20
CA ASN A 183 17.28 8.98 10.34
C ASN A 183 15.95 8.37 10.82
N ILE A 184 15.96 7.13 11.27
CA ILE A 184 14.79 6.49 11.88
C ILE A 184 14.40 7.20 13.18
N ASP A 185 15.37 7.51 14.02
CA ASP A 185 15.15 8.26 15.27
C ASP A 185 14.58 9.66 14.98
N ALA A 186 15.10 10.35 13.96
CA ALA A 186 14.62 11.67 13.54
C ALA A 186 13.18 11.63 13.03
N PHE A 187 12.79 10.56 12.31
CA PHE A 187 11.41 10.33 11.87
C PHE A 187 10.44 10.22 13.06
N TYR A 188 10.76 9.41 14.05
CA TYR A 188 9.92 9.27 15.25
C TYR A 188 9.92 10.52 16.12
N ALA A 189 11.08 11.16 16.30
CA ALA A 189 11.17 12.41 17.07
C ALA A 189 10.32 13.52 16.45
N ALA A 190 10.27 13.63 15.13
CA ALA A 190 9.41 14.59 14.43
C ALA A 190 7.91 14.29 14.66
N LEU A 191 7.50 13.03 14.70
CA LEU A 191 6.13 12.65 15.01
C LEU A 191 5.77 13.03 16.46
N GLU A 192 6.66 12.79 17.41
CA GLU A 192 6.46 13.17 18.82
C GLU A 192 6.35 14.69 18.98
N GLU A 193 7.24 15.43 18.32
CA GLU A 193 7.22 16.91 18.28
C GLU A 193 5.89 17.44 17.74
N PHE A 194 5.45 16.91 16.60
CA PHE A 194 4.18 17.32 15.98
C PHE A 194 2.99 17.05 16.90
N ASN A 195 2.93 15.89 17.54
CA ASN A 195 1.86 15.54 18.46
C ASN A 195 1.87 16.44 19.72
N ALA A 196 3.06 16.81 20.22
CA ALA A 196 3.18 17.69 21.38
C ALA A 196 2.69 19.14 21.10
N MET A 197 2.81 19.61 19.84
CA MET A 197 2.31 20.92 19.44
C MET A 197 0.78 20.99 19.31
N ARG A 198 0.09 19.85 19.23
CA ARG A 198 -1.36 19.75 19.02
C ARG A 198 -2.16 19.39 20.28
N ASN A 199 -1.47 19.04 21.36
CA ASN A 199 -2.04 18.79 22.69
C ASN A 199 -1.93 20.03 23.57
#